data_4d6ea1cf8e9da3e46f1fbd26db374ab3
#
_entry.id   4d6ea1cf8e9da3e46f1fbd26db374ab3
#
_cell.length_a   1.000
_cell.length_b   1.000
_cell.length_c   1.000
_cell.angle_alpha   90.00
_cell.angle_beta   90.00
_cell.angle_gamma   90.00
#
_symmetry.space_group_name_H-M   'P 1'
#
loop_
_entity.id
_entity.type
_entity.pdbx_description
1 polymer ?
#
loop_
_entity_poly.entity_id
_entity_poly.type
_entity_poly.pdbx_seq_one_letter_code
_entity_poly.pdbx_strand_id
1 'polypeptide(L)'
;KNKEGFSKEWIQVVKNSIATIAPHYTMKRQLDDYYDKFYNKEAARFKKLSANDNALAKEIALWKESVAERWDGIHVVSKNDETANGTETGKKYKIQYVIDEQGLNDAIGLELVVLTDQPENGKQVYSVFPFKVIGHEGNNYTFEAEIEPVNAGSFKTAVRMFPKSDKLPHRQDFCYVKSVSYTHLRAHETDSYL
;
A
#
# COMPACT_ATOMS: atom_id res chain seq x y z
N LYS A 1 33.49 36.93 -27.77
CA LYS A 1 32.78 38.18 -27.46
C LYS A 1 32.54 38.87 -28.82
N ASN A 2 31.27 39.12 -29.14
CA ASN A 2 30.91 39.92 -30.30
C ASN A 2 31.13 41.42 -29.99
N LYS A 3 30.93 42.31 -30.99
CA LYS A 3 31.10 43.78 -30.82
C LYS A 3 30.21 44.38 -29.72
N GLU A 4 29.19 43.66 -29.26
CA GLU A 4 28.22 44.06 -28.21
C GLU A 4 28.68 43.72 -26.79
N GLY A 5 29.80 43.02 -26.63
CA GLY A 5 30.37 42.69 -25.31
C GLY A 5 29.76 41.52 -24.56
N PHE A 6 28.76 40.85 -25.15
CA PHE A 6 28.11 39.66 -24.57
C PHE A 6 28.00 38.52 -25.56
N SER A 7 27.83 37.27 -25.05
CA SER A 7 27.59 36.08 -25.87
C SER A 7 26.11 35.89 -26.12
N LYS A 8 25.69 35.93 -27.40
CA LYS A 8 24.27 35.65 -27.79
C LYS A 8 23.85 34.24 -27.42
N GLU A 9 24.75 33.27 -27.53
CA GLU A 9 24.49 31.88 -27.15
C GLU A 9 24.23 31.76 -25.66
N TRP A 10 25.03 32.41 -24.83
CA TRP A 10 24.82 32.45 -23.37
C TRP A 10 23.50 33.09 -22.99
N ILE A 11 23.14 34.20 -23.62
CA ILE A 11 21.86 34.87 -23.40
C ILE A 11 20.69 33.92 -23.77
N GLN A 12 20.84 33.12 -24.84
CA GLN A 12 19.80 32.16 -25.20
C GLN A 12 19.65 31.07 -24.12
N VAL A 13 20.73 30.58 -23.54
CA VAL A 13 20.67 29.62 -22.40
C VAL A 13 19.96 30.26 -21.20
N VAL A 14 20.28 31.51 -20.86
CA VAL A 14 19.59 32.23 -19.76
C VAL A 14 18.10 32.38 -20.04
N LYS A 15 17.72 32.80 -21.25
CA LYS A 15 16.31 32.92 -21.65
C LYS A 15 15.57 31.57 -21.55
N ASN A 16 16.19 30.50 -22.02
CA ASN A 16 15.61 29.16 -21.92
C ASN A 16 15.43 28.73 -20.45
N SER A 17 16.42 28.99 -19.60
CA SER A 17 16.33 28.67 -18.16
C SER A 17 15.20 29.47 -17.50
N ILE A 18 15.06 30.77 -17.81
CA ILE A 18 13.96 31.56 -17.27
C ILE A 18 12.61 31.06 -17.78
N ALA A 19 12.50 30.70 -19.06
CA ALA A 19 11.24 30.27 -19.66
C ALA A 19 10.79 28.86 -19.20
N THR A 20 11.75 27.94 -19.01
CA THR A 20 11.44 26.52 -18.77
C THR A 20 11.62 26.07 -17.30
N ILE A 21 12.54 26.70 -16.57
CA ILE A 21 12.85 26.29 -15.20
C ILE A 21 12.16 27.19 -14.17
N ALA A 22 12.32 28.51 -14.29
CA ALA A 22 11.85 29.44 -13.27
C ALA A 22 10.34 29.30 -12.93
N PRO A 23 9.41 29.09 -13.88
CA PRO A 23 7.99 28.94 -13.56
C PRO A 23 7.69 27.71 -12.67
N HIS A 24 8.49 26.65 -12.79
CA HIS A 24 8.33 25.41 -12.05
C HIS A 24 8.95 25.43 -10.65
N TYR A 25 9.84 26.39 -10.36
CA TYR A 25 10.59 26.46 -9.10
C TYR A 25 10.39 27.79 -8.35
N THR A 26 9.23 28.42 -8.53
CA THR A 26 8.88 29.62 -7.77
C THR A 26 8.42 29.28 -6.36
N MET A 27 8.66 30.18 -5.41
CA MET A 27 8.13 30.08 -4.05
C MET A 27 6.60 30.03 -4.03
N LYS A 28 5.93 30.77 -4.93
CA LYS A 28 4.48 30.73 -5.05
C LYS A 28 3.99 29.29 -5.35
N ARG A 29 4.55 28.65 -6.38
CA ARG A 29 4.17 27.28 -6.72
C ARG A 29 4.43 26.32 -5.55
N GLN A 30 5.56 26.47 -4.87
CA GLN A 30 5.87 25.64 -3.71
C GLN A 30 4.84 25.82 -2.58
N LEU A 31 4.44 27.04 -2.29
CA LEU A 31 3.42 27.32 -1.29
C LEU A 31 2.07 26.75 -1.71
N ASP A 32 1.66 26.89 -2.97
CA ASP A 32 0.42 26.32 -3.50
C ASP A 32 0.43 24.78 -3.31
N ASP A 33 1.55 24.12 -3.67
CA ASP A 33 1.71 22.68 -3.46
C ASP A 33 1.61 22.28 -1.97
N TYR A 34 2.20 23.04 -1.05
CA TYR A 34 2.10 22.77 0.39
C TYR A 34 0.68 22.96 0.91
N TYR A 35 -0.02 24.01 0.47
CA TYR A 35 -1.41 24.24 0.84
C TYR A 35 -2.31 23.10 0.37
N ASP A 36 -2.21 22.71 -0.90
CA ASP A 36 -3.11 21.72 -1.50
C ASP A 36 -2.79 20.29 -1.03
N LYS A 37 -1.51 19.95 -0.92
CA LYS A 37 -1.10 18.58 -0.58
C LYS A 37 -1.11 18.29 0.91
N PHE A 38 -0.87 19.28 1.76
CA PHE A 38 -0.67 19.10 3.20
C PHE A 38 -1.57 19.98 4.06
N TYR A 39 -1.41 21.30 4.07
CA TYR A 39 -2.03 22.16 5.08
C TYR A 39 -3.55 22.12 5.09
N ASN A 40 -4.20 22.15 3.94
CA ASN A 40 -5.66 22.09 3.87
C ASN A 40 -6.20 20.75 4.37
N LYS A 41 -5.50 19.65 4.07
CA LYS A 41 -5.87 18.31 4.52
C LYS A 41 -5.72 18.18 6.03
N GLU A 42 -4.58 18.64 6.57
CA GLU A 42 -4.32 18.61 8.01
C GLU A 42 -5.26 19.53 8.80
N ALA A 43 -5.57 20.72 8.28
CA ALA A 43 -6.55 21.60 8.91
C ALA A 43 -7.96 20.97 8.96
N ALA A 44 -8.38 20.30 7.88
CA ALA A 44 -9.65 19.58 7.84
C ALA A 44 -9.65 18.39 8.82
N ARG A 45 -8.54 17.65 8.91
CA ARG A 45 -8.36 16.57 9.87
C ARG A 45 -8.39 17.08 11.32
N PHE A 46 -7.66 18.15 11.61
CA PHE A 46 -7.65 18.77 12.92
C PHE A 46 -9.06 19.13 13.39
N LYS A 47 -9.87 19.74 12.51
CA LYS A 47 -11.28 20.05 12.84
C LYS A 47 -12.10 18.81 13.20
N LYS A 48 -11.89 17.68 12.49
CA LYS A 48 -12.56 16.41 12.81
C LYS A 48 -12.12 15.83 14.15
N LEU A 49 -10.81 15.84 14.41
CA LEU A 49 -10.24 15.27 15.65
C LEU A 49 -10.59 16.08 16.89
N SER A 50 -10.64 17.43 16.78
CA SER A 50 -10.95 18.34 17.89
C SER A 50 -12.45 18.54 18.13
N ALA A 51 -13.32 18.06 17.24
CA ALA A 51 -14.76 18.17 17.43
C ALA A 51 -15.26 17.34 18.62
N ASN A 52 -16.36 17.79 19.23
CA ASN A 52 -17.05 17.08 20.33
C ASN A 52 -16.09 16.65 21.46
N ASP A 53 -15.34 17.60 21.96
CA ASP A 53 -14.35 17.34 23.04
C ASP A 53 -13.35 16.23 22.67
N ASN A 54 -12.83 16.28 21.45
CA ASN A 54 -11.87 15.31 20.90
C ASN A 54 -12.40 13.86 20.86
N ALA A 55 -13.70 13.65 20.69
CA ALA A 55 -14.30 12.32 20.73
C ALA A 55 -13.64 11.34 19.76
N LEU A 56 -13.42 11.76 18.49
CA LEU A 56 -12.76 10.92 17.49
C LEU A 56 -11.30 10.61 17.84
N ALA A 57 -10.58 11.59 18.40
CA ALA A 57 -9.18 11.36 18.82
C ALA A 57 -9.10 10.34 19.96
N LYS A 58 -10.00 10.45 20.95
CA LYS A 58 -10.12 9.48 22.06
C LYS A 58 -10.48 8.09 21.55
N GLU A 59 -11.42 8.00 20.62
CA GLU A 59 -11.83 6.74 19.99
C GLU A 59 -10.65 6.05 19.24
N ILE A 60 -9.88 6.80 18.45
CA ILE A 60 -8.70 6.29 17.76
C ILE A 60 -7.64 5.82 18.77
N ALA A 61 -7.43 6.56 19.86
CA ALA A 61 -6.47 6.19 20.90
C ALA A 61 -6.85 4.86 21.57
N LEU A 62 -8.09 4.71 22.00
CA LEU A 62 -8.60 3.47 22.59
C LEU A 62 -8.55 2.29 21.62
N TRP A 63 -8.87 2.53 20.35
CA TRP A 63 -8.75 1.50 19.32
C TRP A 63 -7.29 1.05 19.14
N LYS A 64 -6.33 1.98 19.06
CA LYS A 64 -4.90 1.66 18.98
C LYS A 64 -4.41 0.86 20.19
N GLU A 65 -4.82 1.24 21.39
CA GLU A 65 -4.50 0.53 22.62
C GLU A 65 -5.06 -0.90 22.59
N SER A 66 -6.34 -1.06 22.24
CA SER A 66 -7.01 -2.35 22.13
C SER A 66 -6.34 -3.28 21.09
N VAL A 67 -5.90 -2.73 19.96
CA VAL A 67 -5.17 -3.51 18.95
C VAL A 67 -3.79 -3.89 19.46
N ALA A 68 -3.06 -2.95 20.09
CA ALA A 68 -1.71 -3.22 20.60
C ALA A 68 -1.70 -4.34 21.65
N GLU A 69 -2.67 -4.32 22.57
CA GLU A 69 -2.80 -5.35 23.62
C GLU A 69 -3.08 -6.75 23.08
N ARG A 70 -3.82 -6.86 21.96
CA ARG A 70 -4.24 -8.14 21.38
C ARG A 70 -3.40 -8.59 20.19
N TRP A 71 -2.51 -7.72 19.69
CA TRP A 71 -1.76 -7.95 18.45
C TRP A 71 -1.02 -9.28 18.40
N ASP A 72 -0.34 -9.65 19.48
CA ASP A 72 0.43 -10.88 19.55
C ASP A 72 -0.43 -12.14 19.56
N GLY A 73 -1.65 -12.03 20.09
CA GLY A 73 -2.64 -13.11 20.12
C GLY A 73 -3.32 -13.40 18.78
N ILE A 74 -3.28 -12.45 17.83
CA ILE A 74 -3.90 -12.64 16.52
C ILE A 74 -3.12 -13.70 15.73
N HIS A 75 -3.81 -14.72 15.24
CA HIS A 75 -3.19 -15.83 14.55
C HIS A 75 -4.07 -16.43 13.45
N VAL A 76 -3.43 -17.18 12.56
CA VAL A 76 -4.12 -17.95 11.51
C VAL A 76 -4.71 -19.20 12.10
N VAL A 77 -6.02 -19.40 11.93
CA VAL A 77 -6.75 -20.60 12.30
C VAL A 77 -6.65 -21.66 11.19
N SER A 78 -6.87 -21.23 9.95
CA SER A 78 -6.76 -22.11 8.78
C SER A 78 -6.40 -21.31 7.53
N LYS A 79 -5.87 -22.02 6.52
CA LYS A 79 -5.67 -21.46 5.19
C LYS A 79 -6.08 -22.44 4.11
N ASN A 80 -6.61 -21.94 3.00
CA ASN A 80 -6.78 -22.64 1.74
C ASN A 80 -6.10 -21.83 0.64
N ASP A 81 -5.14 -22.43 -0.06
CA ASP A 81 -4.29 -21.74 -1.03
C ASP A 81 -4.21 -22.57 -2.31
N GLU A 82 -5.00 -22.18 -3.30
CA GLU A 82 -5.04 -22.85 -4.61
C GLU A 82 -3.74 -22.70 -5.40
N THR A 83 -2.87 -21.81 -5.00
CA THR A 83 -1.58 -21.57 -5.68
C THR A 83 -0.43 -22.44 -5.20
N ALA A 84 -0.66 -23.23 -4.13
CA ALA A 84 0.39 -24.01 -3.46
C ALA A 84 1.10 -25.00 -4.37
N ASN A 85 0.43 -25.52 -5.40
CA ASN A 85 0.97 -26.49 -6.35
C ASN A 85 1.45 -25.87 -7.68
N GLY A 86 1.57 -24.53 -7.72
CA GLY A 86 1.89 -23.77 -8.92
C GLY A 86 0.65 -23.18 -9.57
N THR A 87 0.87 -22.29 -10.52
CA THR A 87 -0.19 -21.56 -11.22
C THR A 87 0.06 -21.52 -12.73
N GLU A 88 -0.99 -21.32 -13.51
CA GLU A 88 -0.96 -21.09 -14.95
C GLU A 88 -1.30 -19.63 -15.23
N THR A 89 -0.67 -19.03 -16.22
CA THR A 89 -0.99 -17.65 -16.64
C THR A 89 -2.41 -17.54 -17.18
N GLY A 90 -3.11 -16.45 -16.81
CA GLY A 90 -4.48 -16.18 -17.25
C GLY A 90 -5.56 -16.97 -16.52
N LYS A 91 -5.21 -17.83 -15.54
CA LYS A 91 -6.16 -18.56 -14.73
C LYS A 91 -6.31 -17.91 -13.35
N LYS A 92 -7.53 -17.87 -12.86
CA LYS A 92 -7.84 -17.29 -11.54
C LYS A 92 -7.68 -18.30 -10.44
N TYR A 93 -7.07 -17.89 -9.34
CA TYR A 93 -6.84 -18.69 -8.14
C TYR A 93 -7.34 -17.95 -6.91
N LYS A 94 -7.91 -18.67 -5.98
CA LYS A 94 -8.37 -18.13 -4.71
C LYS A 94 -7.42 -18.52 -3.59
N ILE A 95 -7.18 -17.56 -2.73
CA ILE A 95 -6.42 -17.75 -1.50
C ILE A 95 -7.30 -17.30 -0.36
N GLN A 96 -7.50 -18.16 0.62
CA GLN A 96 -8.33 -17.88 1.79
C GLN A 96 -7.52 -18.06 3.07
N TYR A 97 -7.75 -17.17 4.02
CA TYR A 97 -7.24 -17.26 5.39
C TYR A 97 -8.39 -17.06 6.38
N VAL A 98 -8.43 -17.89 7.40
CA VAL A 98 -9.27 -17.65 8.58
C VAL A 98 -8.35 -17.16 9.69
N ILE A 99 -8.63 -15.95 10.20
CA ILE A 99 -7.87 -15.28 11.23
C ILE A 99 -8.73 -15.11 12.47
N ASP A 100 -8.22 -15.54 13.63
CA ASP A 100 -8.79 -15.14 14.91
C ASP A 100 -8.29 -13.75 15.28
N GLU A 101 -9.20 -12.76 15.23
CA GLU A 101 -8.90 -11.35 15.52
C GLU A 101 -8.96 -11.00 17.01
N GLN A 102 -9.12 -11.97 17.90
CA GLN A 102 -9.16 -11.76 19.35
C GLN A 102 -10.21 -10.72 19.80
N GLY A 103 -11.35 -10.65 19.09
CA GLY A 103 -12.44 -9.73 19.41
C GLY A 103 -12.23 -8.28 18.92
N LEU A 104 -11.34 -8.04 17.96
CA LEU A 104 -11.08 -6.70 17.42
C LEU A 104 -12.10 -6.23 16.37
N ASN A 105 -12.98 -7.13 15.89
CA ASN A 105 -14.13 -6.80 15.04
C ASN A 105 -13.77 -6.08 13.71
N ASP A 106 -13.15 -6.78 12.77
CA ASP A 106 -12.69 -6.27 11.44
C ASP A 106 -11.65 -5.14 11.55
N ALA A 107 -10.78 -5.24 12.56
CA ALA A 107 -9.68 -4.27 12.73
C ALA A 107 -8.40 -4.67 11.99
N ILE A 108 -8.42 -5.78 11.25
CA ILE A 108 -7.25 -6.33 10.56
C ILE A 108 -7.43 -6.27 9.06
N GLY A 109 -6.35 -5.90 8.37
CA GLY A 109 -6.22 -6.03 6.92
C GLY A 109 -5.18 -7.07 6.57
N LEU A 110 -5.44 -7.84 5.48
CA LEU A 110 -4.47 -8.76 4.89
C LEU A 110 -4.15 -8.31 3.47
N GLU A 111 -2.92 -8.52 3.04
CA GLU A 111 -2.52 -8.38 1.65
C GLU A 111 -1.48 -9.44 1.26
N LEU A 112 -1.63 -9.97 0.06
CA LEU A 112 -0.63 -10.80 -0.61
C LEU A 112 0.36 -9.88 -1.32
N VAL A 113 1.63 -10.00 -0.98
CA VAL A 113 2.72 -9.29 -1.63
C VAL A 113 3.47 -10.28 -2.53
N VAL A 114 3.54 -9.98 -3.80
CA VAL A 114 4.30 -10.74 -4.79
C VAL A 114 5.62 -10.04 -5.04
N LEU A 115 6.72 -10.76 -4.88
CA LEU A 115 8.08 -10.27 -5.05
C LEU A 115 8.70 -10.94 -6.26
N THR A 116 9.51 -10.20 -7.02
CA THR A 116 10.31 -10.73 -8.12
C THR A 116 11.77 -10.87 -7.71
N ASP A 117 12.43 -11.92 -8.19
CA ASP A 117 13.87 -12.10 -8.06
C ASP A 117 14.65 -11.29 -9.12
N GLN A 118 13.95 -10.72 -10.11
CA GLN A 118 14.52 -9.84 -11.14
C GLN A 118 13.94 -8.43 -11.00
N PRO A 119 14.45 -7.60 -10.07
CA PRO A 119 13.90 -6.29 -9.81
C PRO A 119 14.19 -5.32 -10.96
N GLU A 120 13.16 -4.74 -11.55
CA GLU A 120 13.30 -3.59 -12.43
C GLU A 120 13.47 -2.33 -11.57
N ASN A 121 14.50 -1.54 -11.87
CA ASN A 121 14.81 -0.30 -11.15
C ASN A 121 14.97 -0.46 -9.61
N GLY A 122 15.44 -1.61 -9.15
CA GLY A 122 15.62 -1.91 -7.72
C GLY A 122 14.32 -2.20 -6.95
N LYS A 123 13.17 -2.26 -7.63
CA LYS A 123 11.88 -2.50 -7.00
C LYS A 123 11.58 -3.99 -6.96
N GLN A 124 11.69 -4.60 -5.77
CA GLN A 124 11.41 -6.03 -5.56
C GLN A 124 9.93 -6.38 -5.53
N VAL A 125 9.05 -5.44 -5.14
CA VAL A 125 7.61 -5.68 -5.10
C VAL A 125 7.05 -5.63 -6.51
N TYR A 126 6.58 -6.78 -7.00
CA TYR A 126 5.95 -6.94 -8.30
C TYR A 126 4.48 -6.48 -8.25
N SER A 127 3.70 -7.03 -7.33
CA SER A 127 2.30 -6.65 -7.13
C SER A 127 1.83 -6.88 -5.69
N VAL A 128 0.71 -6.26 -5.33
CA VAL A 128 0.06 -6.41 -4.03
C VAL A 128 -1.44 -6.62 -4.26
N PHE A 129 -1.98 -7.70 -3.69
CA PHE A 129 -3.41 -8.04 -3.76
C PHE A 129 -4.02 -7.94 -2.36
N PRO A 130 -4.96 -7.02 -2.13
CA PRO A 130 -5.66 -6.95 -0.85
C PRO A 130 -6.66 -8.09 -0.73
N PHE A 131 -6.75 -8.67 0.46
CA PHE A 131 -7.81 -9.60 0.81
C PHE A 131 -9.08 -8.83 1.18
N LYS A 132 -10.22 -9.46 0.91
CA LYS A 132 -11.55 -9.00 1.34
C LYS A 132 -12.09 -9.93 2.41
N VAL A 133 -12.74 -9.39 3.40
CA VAL A 133 -13.52 -10.17 4.36
C VAL A 133 -14.77 -10.68 3.64
N ILE A 134 -14.96 -12.00 3.62
CA ILE A 134 -16.12 -12.66 3.00
C ILE A 134 -17.11 -13.25 4.02
N GLY A 135 -16.72 -13.28 5.30
CA GLY A 135 -17.58 -13.74 6.39
C GLY A 135 -16.83 -13.81 7.71
N HIS A 136 -17.54 -14.02 8.80
CA HIS A 136 -16.97 -14.28 10.12
C HIS A 136 -17.86 -15.20 10.96
N GLU A 137 -17.25 -15.94 11.87
CA GLU A 137 -17.90 -16.73 12.91
C GLU A 137 -17.21 -16.43 14.26
N GLY A 138 -17.91 -15.75 15.13
CA GLY A 138 -17.31 -15.22 16.37
C GLY A 138 -16.13 -14.30 16.07
N ASN A 139 -14.95 -14.63 16.61
CA ASN A 139 -13.71 -13.88 16.40
C ASN A 139 -12.96 -14.27 15.11
N ASN A 140 -13.42 -15.32 14.41
CA ASN A 140 -12.77 -15.87 13.24
C ASN A 140 -13.28 -15.16 11.98
N TYR A 141 -12.45 -14.35 11.37
CA TYR A 141 -12.73 -13.64 10.12
C TYR A 141 -12.15 -14.41 8.93
N THR A 142 -12.95 -14.62 7.90
CA THR A 142 -12.52 -15.27 6.66
C THR A 142 -12.18 -14.22 5.62
N PHE A 143 -10.92 -14.23 5.21
CA PHE A 143 -10.35 -13.34 4.20
C PHE A 143 -10.13 -14.08 2.90
N GLU A 144 -10.50 -13.49 1.76
CA GLU A 144 -10.29 -14.04 0.42
C GLU A 144 -9.58 -13.02 -0.48
N ALA A 145 -8.60 -13.48 -1.24
CA ALA A 145 -8.04 -12.77 -2.37
C ALA A 145 -8.14 -13.65 -3.63
N GLU A 146 -8.43 -13.02 -4.76
CA GLU A 146 -8.36 -13.65 -6.09
C GLU A 146 -7.14 -13.08 -6.82
N ILE A 147 -6.30 -13.95 -7.35
CA ILE A 147 -5.15 -13.57 -8.16
C ILE A 147 -5.22 -14.22 -9.53
N GLU A 148 -4.74 -13.49 -10.54
CA GLU A 148 -4.60 -13.97 -11.91
C GLU A 148 -3.17 -13.68 -12.35
N PRO A 149 -2.27 -14.68 -12.39
CA PRO A 149 -0.92 -14.51 -12.88
C PRO A 149 -0.92 -14.11 -14.36
N VAL A 150 -0.30 -12.96 -14.67
CA VAL A 150 -0.23 -12.46 -16.05
C VAL A 150 1.11 -12.78 -16.73
N ASN A 151 2.15 -13.08 -15.95
CA ASN A 151 3.48 -13.41 -16.45
C ASN A 151 3.93 -14.76 -15.90
N ALA A 152 4.54 -15.57 -16.78
CA ALA A 152 5.23 -16.78 -16.37
C ALA A 152 6.52 -16.45 -15.59
N GLY A 153 6.90 -17.30 -14.67
CA GLY A 153 8.14 -17.15 -13.90
C GLY A 153 8.05 -17.67 -12.48
N SER A 154 9.13 -17.46 -11.75
CA SER A 154 9.21 -17.77 -10.33
C SER A 154 9.12 -16.49 -9.50
N PHE A 155 8.17 -16.45 -8.59
CA PHE A 155 7.92 -15.33 -7.70
C PHE A 155 7.97 -15.79 -6.25
N LYS A 156 8.36 -14.89 -5.36
CA LYS A 156 8.19 -15.09 -3.92
C LYS A 156 6.91 -14.40 -3.49
N THR A 157 6.12 -15.06 -2.68
CA THR A 157 4.89 -14.48 -2.14
C THR A 157 4.95 -14.44 -0.63
N ALA A 158 4.44 -13.37 -0.06
CA ALA A 158 4.28 -13.22 1.37
C ALA A 158 2.88 -12.66 1.67
N VAL A 159 2.21 -13.20 2.66
CA VAL A 159 0.99 -12.61 3.20
C VAL A 159 1.37 -11.84 4.43
N ARG A 160 0.99 -10.57 4.46
CA ARG A 160 1.19 -9.70 5.61
C ARG A 160 -0.15 -9.21 6.16
N MET A 161 -0.21 -9.14 7.46
CA MET A 161 -1.31 -8.65 8.26
C MET A 161 -0.94 -7.31 8.87
N PHE A 162 -1.90 -6.38 8.94
CA PHE A 162 -1.72 -5.05 9.50
C PHE A 162 -3.03 -4.53 10.10
N PRO A 163 -2.98 -3.60 11.07
CA PRO A 163 -4.18 -2.95 11.59
C PRO A 163 -4.86 -2.11 10.52
N LYS A 164 -6.18 -2.21 10.41
CA LYS A 164 -7.01 -1.52 9.41
C LYS A 164 -8.07 -0.69 10.12
N SER A 165 -8.11 0.60 9.81
CA SER A 165 -9.19 1.51 10.24
C SER A 165 -9.33 2.64 9.23
N ASP A 166 -10.57 2.96 8.87
CA ASP A 166 -10.93 4.10 8.02
C ASP A 166 -10.78 5.46 8.74
N LYS A 167 -10.63 5.43 10.07
CA LYS A 167 -10.39 6.61 10.90
C LYS A 167 -8.94 7.09 10.87
N LEU A 168 -8.00 6.24 10.42
CA LEU A 168 -6.60 6.60 10.22
C LEU A 168 -6.41 7.24 8.84
N PRO A 169 -5.63 8.33 8.69
CA PRO A 169 -5.35 8.95 7.40
C PRO A 169 -4.47 8.06 6.52
N HIS A 170 -3.61 7.28 7.14
CA HIS A 170 -2.72 6.35 6.49
C HIS A 170 -2.34 5.21 7.44
N ARG A 171 -2.15 4.00 6.92
CA ARG A 171 -1.78 2.85 7.74
C ARG A 171 -0.43 3.00 8.47
N GLN A 172 0.46 3.88 7.98
CA GLN A 172 1.72 4.21 8.67
C GLN A 172 1.53 4.98 9.98
N ASP A 173 0.34 5.51 10.26
CA ASP A 173 0.03 6.14 11.55
C ASP A 173 -0.03 5.10 12.69
N PHE A 174 -0.09 3.81 12.35
CA PHE A 174 -0.06 2.71 13.30
C PHE A 174 0.64 1.50 12.68
N CYS A 175 1.98 1.45 12.83
CA CYS A 175 2.90 0.64 12.04
C CYS A 175 3.06 -0.82 12.51
N TYR A 176 2.00 -1.49 12.96
CA TYR A 176 2.07 -2.92 13.23
C TYR A 176 1.99 -3.71 11.93
N VAL A 177 2.88 -4.68 11.78
CA VAL A 177 2.90 -5.62 10.64
C VAL A 177 3.34 -6.99 11.14
N LYS A 178 2.65 -8.05 10.71
CA LYS A 178 3.00 -9.44 10.99
C LYS A 178 3.00 -10.24 9.69
N SER A 179 4.08 -10.98 9.43
CA SER A 179 4.11 -11.93 8.31
C SER A 179 3.29 -13.17 8.69
N VAL A 180 2.35 -13.53 7.83
CA VAL A 180 1.44 -14.65 8.03
C VAL A 180 1.94 -15.91 7.31
N SER A 181 2.49 -15.73 6.11
CA SER A 181 3.00 -16.81 5.28
C SER A 181 4.06 -16.29 4.31
N TYR A 182 5.02 -17.13 3.98
CA TYR A 182 6.02 -16.89 2.95
C TYR A 182 6.15 -18.15 2.10
N THR A 183 5.92 -18.05 0.78
CA THR A 183 5.96 -19.17 -0.15
C THR A 183 6.61 -18.77 -1.47
N HIS A 184 7.01 -19.77 -2.27
CA HIS A 184 7.48 -19.60 -3.63
C HIS A 184 6.34 -19.95 -4.58
N LEU A 185 5.97 -19.02 -5.45
CA LEU A 185 4.98 -19.19 -6.50
C LEU A 185 5.69 -19.45 -7.82
N ARG A 186 5.32 -20.53 -8.53
CA ARG A 186 5.74 -20.80 -9.90
C ARG A 186 4.54 -20.65 -10.82
N ALA A 187 4.63 -19.73 -11.77
CA ALA A 187 3.64 -19.56 -12.82
C ALA A 187 4.18 -20.16 -14.13
N HIS A 188 3.44 -21.09 -14.70
CA HIS A 188 3.73 -21.73 -15.99
C HIS A 188 2.94 -21.03 -17.11
N GLU A 189 3.52 -20.96 -18.30
CA GLU A 189 2.77 -20.60 -19.51
C GLU A 189 1.76 -21.70 -19.79
N THR A 190 0.54 -21.31 -20.19
CA THR A 190 -0.43 -22.24 -20.75
C THR A 190 0.08 -22.61 -22.14
N ASP A 191 0.48 -23.87 -22.33
CA ASP A 191 0.78 -24.41 -23.65
C ASP A 191 -0.51 -24.42 -24.51
N SER A 192 -0.77 -23.33 -25.20
CA SER A 192 -1.74 -23.30 -26.30
C SER A 192 -1.04 -23.75 -27.57
N TYR A 193 -0.80 -25.04 -27.73
CA TYR A 193 -0.56 -25.63 -29.02
C TYR A 193 -1.91 -25.91 -29.68
N LEU A 194 -2.23 -25.10 -30.68
CA LEU A 194 -3.08 -25.41 -31.79
C LEU A 194 -2.25 -25.34 -33.06
#